data_d5fa3b7f6f380ad64c589c2aadd4757d
#
_entry.id   d5fa3b7f6f380ad64c589c2aadd4757d
#
_cell.length_a   1.000
_cell.length_b   1.000
_cell.length_c   1.000
_cell.angle_alpha   90.00
_cell.angle_beta   90.00
_cell.angle_gamma   90.00
#
_symmetry.space_group_name_H-M   'P 1'
#
loop_
_entity.id
_entity.type
_entity.pdbx_description
1 polymer ?
#
loop_
_entity_poly.entity_id
_entity_poly.type
_entity_poly.pdbx_seq_one_letter_code
_entity_poly.pdbx_strand_id
1 'polypeptide(L)'
;MRDRYSIVVGLLFLAIIVVATLNTIEGGGGGETLGLEQLPARWPLPEFAVPAGASQLEGDANVAQDDCETSSLPCPEDSQRTPACRIHLAGSIRVCDFFDKPLVISFWFTKGGGCADQQDVVQQVFERYRGSVGFLSLDIRDDRDTLRESIRQHGWTMPVGYDRDGAVGSLYGVGGCPTFAYVYPGGTLQSASIGDLTVAQLSGHVEALLKATTRAEAS
;
A
#
# COMPACT_ATOMS: atom_id res chain seq x y z
N MET A 1 -8.24 -55.26 27.08
CA MET A 1 -8.11 -54.98 25.64
C MET A 1 -8.50 -53.54 25.28
N ARG A 2 -9.45 -52.91 25.98
CA ARG A 2 -9.90 -51.50 25.72
C ARG A 2 -8.79 -50.47 25.90
N ASP A 3 -7.93 -50.57 26.91
CA ASP A 3 -6.91 -49.58 27.21
C ASP A 3 -5.78 -49.52 26.17
N ARG A 4 -5.45 -50.63 25.54
CA ARG A 4 -4.43 -50.67 24.47
C ARG A 4 -4.92 -50.01 23.20
N TYR A 5 -6.22 -50.10 22.90
CA TYR A 5 -6.83 -49.41 21.76
C TYR A 5 -6.83 -47.87 21.95
N SER A 6 -7.12 -47.41 23.15
CA SER A 6 -7.11 -45.98 23.47
C SER A 6 -5.71 -45.35 23.30
N ILE A 7 -4.66 -46.08 23.70
CA ILE A 7 -3.27 -45.63 23.55
C ILE A 7 -2.88 -45.56 22.07
N VAL A 8 -3.23 -46.57 21.28
CA VAL A 8 -2.93 -46.63 19.83
C VAL A 8 -3.66 -45.49 19.08
N VAL A 9 -4.94 -45.28 19.38
CA VAL A 9 -5.72 -44.18 18.78
C VAL A 9 -5.14 -42.83 19.18
N GLY A 10 -4.74 -42.64 20.43
CA GLY A 10 -4.12 -41.40 20.90
C GLY A 10 -2.79 -41.09 20.21
N LEU A 11 -1.94 -42.10 20.03
CA LEU A 11 -0.67 -41.95 19.31
C LEU A 11 -0.87 -41.64 17.82
N LEU A 12 -1.88 -42.24 17.20
CA LEU A 12 -2.21 -42.01 15.79
C LEU A 12 -2.73 -40.58 15.59
N PHE A 13 -3.55 -40.10 16.51
CA PHE A 13 -4.03 -38.72 16.50
C PHE A 13 -2.91 -37.69 16.73
N LEU A 14 -1.99 -37.98 17.64
CA LEU A 14 -0.82 -37.16 17.89
C LEU A 14 0.11 -37.13 16.66
N ALA A 15 0.32 -38.26 16.00
CA ALA A 15 1.11 -38.33 14.77
C ALA A 15 0.48 -37.50 13.63
N ILE A 16 -0.85 -37.55 13.49
CA ILE A 16 -1.57 -36.74 12.48
C ILE A 16 -1.42 -35.24 12.79
N ILE A 17 -1.54 -34.85 14.07
CA ILE A 17 -1.35 -33.44 14.47
C ILE A 17 0.08 -33.00 14.17
N VAL A 18 1.09 -33.79 14.52
CA VAL A 18 2.50 -33.49 14.28
C VAL A 18 2.77 -33.38 12.78
N VAL A 19 2.29 -34.30 11.95
CA VAL A 19 2.44 -34.25 10.49
C VAL A 19 1.69 -33.06 9.91
N ALA A 20 0.49 -32.76 10.38
CA ALA A 20 -0.26 -31.59 9.95
C ALA A 20 0.47 -30.29 10.31
N THR A 21 1.04 -30.20 11.53
CA THR A 21 1.78 -29.03 11.98
C THR A 21 3.10 -28.86 11.20
N LEU A 22 3.82 -29.95 10.95
CA LEU A 22 5.04 -29.93 10.15
C LEU A 22 4.75 -29.56 8.69
N ASN A 23 3.70 -30.13 8.08
CA ASN A 23 3.25 -29.73 6.74
C ASN A 23 2.78 -28.27 6.67
N THR A 24 2.21 -27.71 7.75
CA THR A 24 1.83 -26.29 7.79
C THR A 24 3.06 -25.40 7.92
N ILE A 25 4.12 -25.88 8.55
CA ILE A 25 5.39 -25.15 8.69
C ILE A 25 6.23 -25.26 7.40
N GLU A 26 6.24 -26.42 6.72
CA GLU A 26 6.96 -26.63 5.46
C GLU A 26 6.13 -26.30 4.22
N GLY A 27 4.81 -26.36 4.30
CA GLY A 27 3.85 -26.08 3.25
C GLY A 27 3.16 -24.74 3.40
N GLY A 28 3.75 -23.78 4.07
CA GLY A 28 3.32 -22.37 4.15
C GLY A 28 3.33 -21.64 2.82
N GLY A 29 2.88 -22.32 1.77
CA GLY A 29 2.44 -21.76 0.50
C GLY A 29 0.98 -21.30 0.53
N GLY A 30 0.49 -20.78 1.65
CA GLY A 30 -0.52 -19.76 1.65
C GLY A 30 0.21 -18.55 1.06
N GLY A 31 -0.26 -18.01 -0.06
CA GLY A 31 0.34 -16.84 -0.66
C GLY A 31 0.52 -15.77 0.41
N GLU A 32 1.71 -15.69 0.99
CA GLU A 32 2.15 -14.50 1.68
C GLU A 32 1.99 -13.41 0.66
N THR A 33 0.99 -12.58 0.82
CA THR A 33 0.98 -11.28 0.18
C THR A 33 2.26 -10.62 0.65
N LEU A 34 3.28 -10.66 -0.22
CA LEU A 34 4.55 -10.02 0.07
C LEU A 34 4.22 -8.57 0.43
N GLY A 35 4.52 -8.17 1.66
CA GLY A 35 4.39 -6.79 2.05
C GLY A 35 5.19 -5.90 1.11
N LEU A 36 4.79 -4.67 0.94
CA LEU A 36 5.44 -3.72 0.03
C LEU A 36 6.96 -3.65 0.23
N GLU A 37 7.44 -3.81 1.47
CA GLU A 37 8.86 -3.83 1.83
C GLU A 37 9.63 -5.06 1.36
N GLN A 38 8.93 -6.12 0.95
CA GLN A 38 9.53 -7.37 0.45
C GLN A 38 9.60 -7.42 -1.07
N LEU A 39 8.99 -6.44 -1.74
CA LEU A 39 9.00 -6.36 -3.19
C LEU A 39 10.41 -5.99 -3.71
N PRO A 40 10.82 -6.51 -4.86
CA PRO A 40 12.11 -6.17 -5.43
C PRO A 40 12.19 -4.68 -5.81
N ALA A 41 13.39 -4.11 -5.69
CA ALA A 41 13.63 -2.78 -6.21
C ALA A 41 13.29 -2.71 -7.72
N ARG A 42 12.75 -1.58 -8.15
CA ARG A 42 12.22 -1.34 -9.51
C ARG A 42 10.97 -2.16 -9.86
N TRP A 43 10.27 -2.70 -8.88
CA TRP A 43 8.95 -3.25 -9.10
C TRP A 43 8.00 -2.15 -9.61
N PRO A 44 7.32 -2.36 -10.75
CA PRO A 44 6.40 -1.36 -11.28
C PRO A 44 5.19 -1.24 -10.34
N LEU A 45 4.87 -0.02 -9.94
CA LEU A 45 3.71 0.20 -9.08
C LEU A 45 2.43 -0.03 -9.87
N PRO A 46 1.44 -0.73 -9.28
CA PRO A 46 0.11 -0.81 -9.85
C PRO A 46 -0.52 0.57 -9.99
N GLU A 47 -1.18 0.79 -11.11
CA GLU A 47 -1.94 2.01 -11.33
C GLU A 47 -3.21 2.02 -10.47
N PHE A 48 -3.55 3.17 -9.93
CA PHE A 48 -4.84 3.38 -9.29
C PHE A 48 -5.35 4.81 -9.48
N ALA A 49 -6.67 4.94 -9.36
CA ALA A 49 -7.36 6.21 -9.25
C ALA A 49 -8.35 6.13 -8.08
N VAL A 50 -8.31 7.10 -7.19
CA VAL A 50 -9.15 7.15 -5.98
C VAL A 50 -9.80 8.53 -5.84
N PRO A 51 -10.94 8.66 -5.17
CA PRO A 51 -11.47 9.97 -4.80
C PRO A 51 -10.44 10.75 -3.99
N ALA A 52 -10.29 12.04 -4.25
CA ALA A 52 -9.58 12.93 -3.33
C ALA A 52 -10.37 13.03 -2.01
N GLY A 53 -9.68 12.95 -0.89
CA GLY A 53 -10.29 12.93 0.45
C GLY A 53 -11.24 14.12 0.71
N ALA A 54 -10.86 15.32 0.24
CA ALA A 54 -11.67 16.52 0.36
C ALA A 54 -12.72 16.72 -0.76
N SER A 55 -12.75 15.85 -1.80
CA SER A 55 -13.66 16.01 -2.93
C SER A 55 -15.09 15.63 -2.59
N GLN A 56 -16.04 16.01 -3.47
CA GLN A 56 -17.44 15.61 -3.41
C GLN A 56 -17.75 14.36 -4.25
N LEU A 57 -16.73 13.72 -4.81
CA LEU A 57 -16.90 12.51 -5.60
C LEU A 57 -17.37 11.38 -4.70
N GLU A 58 -18.66 11.01 -4.81
CA GLU A 58 -19.27 9.94 -4.00
C GLU A 58 -19.11 8.56 -4.63
N GLY A 59 -18.91 8.53 -5.94
CA GLY A 59 -18.69 7.28 -6.67
C GLY A 59 -17.38 6.64 -6.28
N ASP A 60 -17.35 5.32 -6.34
CA ASP A 60 -16.13 4.57 -6.21
C ASP A 60 -15.28 4.81 -7.46
N ALA A 61 -14.29 5.68 -7.36
CA ALA A 61 -13.26 5.85 -8.38
C ALA A 61 -12.10 4.89 -8.14
N ASN A 62 -12.29 3.93 -7.24
CA ASN A 62 -11.34 2.93 -6.85
C ASN A 62 -11.14 1.93 -7.99
N VAL A 63 -10.49 2.39 -9.02
CA VAL A 63 -10.06 1.54 -10.12
C VAL A 63 -8.63 1.14 -9.81
N ALA A 64 -8.49 0.26 -8.82
CA ALA A 64 -7.30 -0.58 -8.76
C ALA A 64 -7.35 -1.44 -10.01
N GLN A 65 -6.46 -1.20 -10.94
CA GLN A 65 -6.33 -2.07 -12.08
C GLN A 65 -5.47 -3.25 -11.65
N ASP A 66 -6.10 -4.43 -11.61
CA ASP A 66 -5.36 -5.66 -11.81
C ASP A 66 -4.60 -5.49 -13.13
N ASP A 67 -3.29 -5.59 -13.08
CA ASP A 67 -2.46 -5.63 -14.27
C ASP A 67 -2.83 -6.88 -15.06
N CYS A 68 -3.84 -6.73 -15.92
CA CYS A 68 -4.28 -7.81 -16.80
C CYS A 68 -3.18 -8.21 -17.81
N GLU A 69 -2.09 -7.46 -17.88
CA GLU A 69 -0.93 -7.76 -18.72
C GLU A 69 0.05 -8.72 -18.05
N THR A 70 -0.05 -8.94 -16.73
CA THR A 70 0.75 -9.97 -16.08
C THR A 70 0.03 -11.31 -16.14
N SER A 71 0.66 -12.30 -16.73
CA SER A 71 0.14 -13.63 -17.04
C SER A 71 -0.29 -14.50 -15.86
N SER A 72 -0.32 -13.97 -14.64
CA SER A 72 -0.65 -14.70 -13.41
C SER A 72 -2.10 -14.65 -13.00
N LEU A 73 -2.90 -13.72 -13.54
CA LEU A 73 -4.33 -13.62 -13.28
C LEU A 73 -5.07 -13.49 -14.61
N PRO A 74 -5.92 -14.46 -14.97
CA PRO A 74 -6.71 -14.36 -16.19
C PRO A 74 -7.70 -13.20 -16.05
N CYS A 75 -7.52 -12.16 -16.87
CA CYS A 75 -8.53 -11.15 -17.03
C CYS A 75 -9.78 -11.77 -17.64
N PRO A 76 -10.99 -11.45 -17.17
CA PRO A 76 -12.21 -11.83 -17.85
C PRO A 76 -12.15 -11.30 -19.29
N GLU A 77 -12.37 -12.17 -20.27
CA GLU A 77 -12.25 -11.87 -21.71
C GLU A 77 -13.11 -10.69 -22.18
N ASP A 78 -14.13 -10.30 -21.40
CA ASP A 78 -15.11 -9.24 -21.73
C ASP A 78 -14.88 -7.91 -21.01
N SER A 79 -13.84 -7.75 -20.19
CA SER A 79 -13.63 -6.48 -19.47
C SER A 79 -12.65 -5.57 -20.19
N GLN A 80 -13.14 -4.73 -21.08
CA GLN A 80 -12.41 -3.53 -21.49
C GLN A 80 -12.32 -2.56 -20.29
N ARG A 81 -11.47 -2.88 -19.31
CA ARG A 81 -11.22 -1.99 -18.19
C ARG A 81 -10.35 -0.83 -18.69
N THR A 82 -10.82 0.38 -18.47
CA THR A 82 -10.01 1.56 -18.73
C THR A 82 -8.89 1.62 -17.70
N PRO A 83 -7.61 1.66 -18.10
CA PRO A 83 -6.49 1.83 -17.19
C PRO A 83 -6.73 3.01 -16.23
N ALA A 84 -6.37 2.83 -14.94
CA ALA A 84 -6.62 3.84 -13.92
C ALA A 84 -6.01 5.19 -14.31
N CYS A 85 -4.84 5.18 -14.95
CA CYS A 85 -4.16 6.37 -15.45
C CYS A 85 -4.89 7.10 -16.60
N ARG A 86 -5.86 6.47 -17.24
CA ARG A 86 -6.70 7.06 -18.28
C ARG A 86 -8.05 7.56 -17.76
N ILE A 87 -8.34 7.38 -16.49
CA ILE A 87 -9.58 7.85 -15.87
C ILE A 87 -9.47 9.36 -15.60
N HIS A 88 -10.43 10.11 -16.09
CA HIS A 88 -10.51 11.56 -15.90
C HIS A 88 -11.83 11.90 -15.20
N LEU A 89 -11.88 11.67 -13.89
CA LEU A 89 -13.02 12.06 -13.05
C LEU A 89 -12.67 13.29 -12.23
N ALA A 90 -13.51 14.28 -12.26
CA ALA A 90 -13.36 15.47 -11.42
C ALA A 90 -13.39 15.05 -9.94
N GLY A 91 -12.39 15.45 -9.17
CA GLY A 91 -12.27 15.07 -7.76
C GLY A 91 -11.61 13.73 -7.49
N SER A 92 -11.06 13.04 -8.51
CA SER A 92 -10.19 11.88 -8.33
C SER A 92 -8.71 12.27 -8.34
N ILE A 93 -7.90 11.43 -7.73
CA ILE A 93 -6.43 11.44 -7.74
C ILE A 93 -5.98 10.17 -8.44
N ARG A 94 -5.10 10.29 -9.43
CA ARG A 94 -4.43 9.16 -10.09
C ARG A 94 -2.98 9.12 -9.63
N VAL A 95 -2.47 7.94 -9.29
CA VAL A 95 -1.07 7.79 -8.89
C VAL A 95 -0.11 8.24 -9.99
N CYS A 96 -0.47 8.05 -11.24
CA CYS A 96 0.35 8.42 -12.41
C CYS A 96 0.59 9.93 -12.55
N ASP A 97 -0.29 10.75 -11.98
CA ASP A 97 -0.11 12.20 -11.99
C ASP A 97 1.11 12.67 -11.19
N PHE A 98 1.73 11.75 -10.44
CA PHE A 98 2.91 11.98 -9.61
C PHE A 98 4.19 11.35 -10.17
N PHE A 99 4.13 10.65 -11.32
CA PHE A 99 5.27 9.89 -11.86
C PHE A 99 6.29 10.74 -12.63
N ASP A 100 6.05 12.03 -12.77
CA ASP A 100 6.99 12.99 -13.38
C ASP A 100 8.25 13.24 -12.52
N LYS A 101 8.19 12.92 -11.24
CA LYS A 101 9.26 13.11 -10.25
C LYS A 101 9.26 11.99 -9.21
N PRO A 102 10.31 11.90 -8.35
CA PRO A 102 10.29 10.97 -7.23
C PRO A 102 9.03 11.16 -6.37
N LEU A 103 8.45 10.07 -5.88
CA LEU A 103 7.17 10.10 -5.17
C LEU A 103 7.31 9.37 -3.83
N VAL A 104 6.68 9.92 -2.79
CA VAL A 104 6.42 9.24 -1.52
C VAL A 104 4.93 8.98 -1.40
N ILE A 105 4.54 7.71 -1.23
CA ILE A 105 3.16 7.34 -0.91
C ILE A 105 3.12 6.91 0.55
N SER A 106 2.22 7.50 1.34
CA SER A 106 1.96 7.13 2.72
C SER A 106 0.60 6.44 2.81
N PHE A 107 0.57 5.18 3.23
CA PHE A 107 -0.65 4.42 3.47
C PHE A 107 -0.96 4.42 4.97
N TRP A 108 -2.20 4.75 5.33
CA TRP A 108 -2.60 4.89 6.72
C TRP A 108 -4.11 4.65 6.92
N PHE A 109 -4.52 4.51 8.16
CA PHE A 109 -5.92 4.40 8.59
C PHE A 109 -6.07 4.84 10.04
N THR A 110 -7.28 5.25 10.45
CA THR A 110 -7.53 5.69 11.83
C THR A 110 -7.89 4.54 12.75
N LYS A 111 -8.48 3.47 12.21
CA LYS A 111 -8.96 2.32 12.99
C LYS A 111 -7.81 1.41 13.38
N GLY A 112 -7.48 1.38 14.68
CA GLY A 112 -6.51 0.41 15.24
C GLY A 112 -5.15 0.95 15.63
N GLY A 113 -4.96 2.26 15.68
CA GLY A 113 -3.71 2.89 16.15
C GLY A 113 -3.55 4.32 15.67
N GLY A 114 -2.65 5.10 16.29
CA GLY A 114 -2.40 6.52 16.00
C GLY A 114 -1.75 6.83 14.66
N CYS A 115 -2.05 6.09 13.60
CA CYS A 115 -1.43 6.28 12.29
C CYS A 115 -1.83 7.60 11.62
N ALA A 116 -2.96 8.19 12.03
CA ALA A 116 -3.34 9.51 11.56
C ALA A 116 -2.32 10.58 12.00
N ASP A 117 -1.81 10.48 13.24
CA ASP A 117 -0.81 11.43 13.77
C ASP A 117 0.48 11.42 12.95
N GLN A 118 0.82 10.28 12.32
CA GLN A 118 1.97 10.18 11.41
C GLN A 118 1.81 11.10 10.20
N GLN A 119 0.58 11.43 9.79
CA GLN A 119 0.34 12.30 8.64
C GLN A 119 0.77 13.76 8.93
N ASP A 120 0.86 14.18 10.18
CA ASP A 120 1.44 15.47 10.54
C ASP A 120 2.95 15.51 10.25
N VAL A 121 3.64 14.38 10.44
CA VAL A 121 5.05 14.23 10.04
C VAL A 121 5.17 14.26 8.52
N VAL A 122 4.28 13.56 7.81
CA VAL A 122 4.25 13.57 6.33
C VAL A 122 4.01 14.99 5.81
N GLN A 123 3.07 15.74 6.39
CA GLN A 123 2.78 17.12 6.03
C GLN A 123 4.01 18.02 6.19
N GLN A 124 4.74 17.91 7.32
CA GLN A 124 5.95 18.71 7.54
C GLN A 124 7.06 18.40 6.51
N VAL A 125 7.23 17.12 6.16
CA VAL A 125 8.22 16.72 5.16
C VAL A 125 7.76 17.11 3.74
N PHE A 126 6.46 16.98 3.44
CA PHE A 126 5.87 17.48 2.20
C PHE A 126 6.17 18.96 1.99
N GLU A 127 5.94 19.81 2.97
CA GLU A 127 6.20 21.26 2.86
C GLU A 127 7.66 21.57 2.51
N ARG A 128 8.58 20.77 3.04
CA ARG A 128 10.02 20.94 2.78
C ARG A 128 10.44 20.49 1.38
N TYR A 129 9.84 19.42 0.85
CA TYR A 129 10.32 18.76 -0.37
C TYR A 129 9.35 18.82 -1.56
N ARG A 130 8.16 19.44 -1.43
CA ARG A 130 7.11 19.49 -2.47
C ARG A 130 7.57 20.03 -3.85
N GLY A 131 8.66 20.77 -3.90
CA GLY A 131 9.25 21.26 -5.15
C GLY A 131 10.00 20.17 -5.93
N SER A 132 10.54 19.17 -5.26
CA SER A 132 11.42 18.14 -5.83
C SER A 132 10.86 16.72 -5.73
N VAL A 133 9.91 16.47 -4.84
CA VAL A 133 9.30 15.16 -4.59
C VAL A 133 7.78 15.29 -4.57
N GLY A 134 7.09 14.37 -5.22
CA GLY A 134 5.65 14.18 -5.09
C GLY A 134 5.31 13.52 -3.76
N PHE A 135 4.17 13.85 -3.20
CA PHE A 135 3.63 13.18 -2.01
C PHE A 135 2.17 12.85 -2.26
N LEU A 136 1.80 11.64 -1.87
CA LEU A 136 0.41 11.16 -1.89
C LEU A 136 0.15 10.42 -0.57
N SER A 137 -0.76 10.94 0.22
CA SER A 137 -1.27 10.27 1.40
C SER A 137 -2.51 9.48 1.02
N LEU A 138 -2.60 8.21 1.40
CA LEU A 138 -3.72 7.33 1.07
C LEU A 138 -4.35 6.77 2.34
N ASP A 139 -5.56 7.21 2.62
CA ASP A 139 -6.40 6.69 3.69
C ASP A 139 -7.09 5.41 3.26
N ILE A 140 -6.94 4.35 4.06
CA ILE A 140 -7.42 3.01 3.75
C ILE A 140 -8.59 2.63 4.67
N ARG A 141 -9.76 2.39 4.10
CA ARG A 141 -10.94 1.82 4.80
C ARG A 141 -11.52 2.64 5.94
N ASP A 142 -11.18 3.89 6.07
CA ASP A 142 -11.82 4.75 7.05
C ASP A 142 -13.20 5.22 6.58
N ASP A 143 -13.89 5.89 7.48
CA ASP A 143 -15.11 6.61 7.13
C ASP A 143 -14.76 7.94 6.47
N ARG A 144 -15.44 8.27 5.38
CA ARG A 144 -15.12 9.47 4.61
C ARG A 144 -15.30 10.77 5.39
N ASP A 145 -16.29 10.82 6.26
CA ASP A 145 -16.53 12.01 7.09
C ASP A 145 -15.42 12.13 8.15
N THR A 146 -14.97 11.00 8.69
CA THR A 146 -13.80 10.93 9.57
C THR A 146 -12.54 11.44 8.88
N LEU A 147 -12.29 11.00 7.63
CA LEU A 147 -11.16 11.47 6.84
C LEU A 147 -11.21 12.97 6.58
N ARG A 148 -12.36 13.48 6.14
CA ARG A 148 -12.56 14.92 5.89
C ARG A 148 -12.35 15.75 7.14
N GLU A 149 -12.85 15.26 8.27
CA GLU A 149 -12.67 15.91 9.56
C GLU A 149 -11.19 15.94 9.96
N SER A 150 -10.47 14.83 9.79
CA SER A 150 -9.02 14.75 10.05
C SER A 150 -8.24 15.74 9.19
N ILE A 151 -8.49 15.77 7.87
CA ILE A 151 -7.84 16.73 6.96
C ILE A 151 -8.06 18.17 7.44
N ARG A 152 -9.30 18.50 7.86
CA ARG A 152 -9.66 19.84 8.31
C ARG A 152 -9.02 20.21 9.65
N GLN A 153 -9.04 19.28 10.61
CA GLN A 153 -8.51 19.50 11.97
C GLN A 153 -7.00 19.67 11.97
N HIS A 154 -6.28 18.85 11.22
CA HIS A 154 -4.83 18.88 11.12
C HIS A 154 -4.32 19.89 10.07
N GLY A 155 -5.19 20.42 9.22
CA GLY A 155 -4.82 21.39 8.18
C GLY A 155 -3.90 20.84 7.11
N TRP A 156 -4.00 19.55 6.79
CA TRP A 156 -3.15 18.93 5.76
C TRP A 156 -3.43 19.54 4.38
N THR A 157 -2.35 19.93 3.70
CA THR A 157 -2.38 20.51 2.35
C THR A 157 -1.75 19.58 1.32
N MET A 158 -1.10 18.51 1.73
CA MET A 158 -0.65 17.46 0.84
C MET A 158 -1.84 16.77 0.17
N PRO A 159 -1.69 16.20 -1.03
CA PRO A 159 -2.72 15.37 -1.65
C PRO A 159 -3.08 14.17 -0.78
N VAL A 160 -4.37 14.02 -0.48
CA VAL A 160 -4.92 12.89 0.28
C VAL A 160 -5.94 12.16 -0.59
N GLY A 161 -5.71 10.89 -0.85
CA GLY A 161 -6.63 9.97 -1.52
C GLY A 161 -7.44 9.16 -0.52
N TYR A 162 -8.59 8.67 -0.97
CA TYR A 162 -9.52 7.87 -0.19
C TYR A 162 -9.73 6.49 -0.80
N ASP A 163 -9.15 5.47 -0.20
CA ASP A 163 -9.27 4.05 -0.57
C ASP A 163 -10.37 3.39 0.28
N ARG A 164 -11.63 3.62 -0.11
CA ARG A 164 -12.84 3.28 0.64
C ARG A 164 -12.92 1.82 1.08
N ASP A 165 -12.65 0.89 0.18
CA ASP A 165 -12.77 -0.55 0.40
C ASP A 165 -11.42 -1.23 0.70
N GLY A 166 -10.32 -0.49 0.60
CA GLY A 166 -8.97 -0.98 0.80
C GLY A 166 -8.43 -1.79 -0.37
N ALA A 167 -9.00 -1.63 -1.57
CA ALA A 167 -8.54 -2.33 -2.76
C ALA A 167 -7.11 -1.92 -3.13
N VAL A 168 -6.80 -0.62 -3.07
CA VAL A 168 -5.44 -0.13 -3.32
C VAL A 168 -4.47 -0.61 -2.24
N GLY A 169 -4.87 -0.52 -0.95
CA GLY A 169 -4.07 -1.05 0.14
C GLY A 169 -3.74 -2.54 -0.05
N SER A 170 -4.73 -3.33 -0.48
CA SER A 170 -4.55 -4.76 -0.77
C SER A 170 -3.64 -4.99 -1.98
N LEU A 171 -3.81 -4.20 -3.05
CA LEU A 171 -3.01 -4.27 -4.28
C LEU A 171 -1.52 -3.98 -4.00
N TYR A 172 -1.24 -3.08 -3.07
CA TYR A 172 0.11 -2.73 -2.64
C TYR A 172 0.65 -3.63 -1.51
N GLY A 173 -0.12 -4.62 -1.05
CA GLY A 173 0.30 -5.50 0.04
C GLY A 173 0.52 -4.76 1.35
N VAL A 174 -0.29 -3.73 1.63
CA VAL A 174 -0.19 -2.95 2.87
C VAL A 174 -0.69 -3.78 4.05
N GLY A 175 0.23 -4.34 4.83
CA GLY A 175 -0.07 -5.19 5.99
C GLY A 175 -0.08 -4.46 7.32
N GLY A 176 0.31 -3.18 7.36
CA GLY A 176 0.39 -2.39 8.59
C GLY A 176 0.36 -0.90 8.30
N CYS A 177 0.26 -0.11 9.37
CA CYS A 177 0.21 1.34 9.24
C CYS A 177 1.05 2.03 10.31
N PRO A 178 1.71 3.11 9.95
CA PRO A 178 1.87 3.64 8.59
C PRO A 178 2.79 2.76 7.73
N THR A 179 2.49 2.66 6.43
CA THR A 179 3.39 2.07 5.43
C THR A 179 3.78 3.14 4.41
N PHE A 180 5.04 3.16 4.01
CA PHE A 180 5.56 4.14 3.04
C PHE A 180 6.14 3.43 1.83
N ALA A 181 5.82 3.93 0.63
CA ALA A 181 6.51 3.59 -0.61
C ALA A 181 7.34 4.77 -1.09
N TYR A 182 8.59 4.52 -1.41
CA TYR A 182 9.50 5.47 -2.03
C TYR A 182 9.71 5.06 -3.48
N VAL A 183 9.39 5.96 -4.42
CA VAL A 183 9.14 5.62 -5.82
C VAL A 183 10.00 6.47 -6.74
N TYR A 184 10.67 5.85 -7.70
CA TYR A 184 11.39 6.56 -8.75
C TYR A 184 10.42 7.27 -9.71
N PRO A 185 10.88 8.31 -10.42
CA PRO A 185 10.18 8.80 -11.59
C PRO A 185 9.83 7.64 -12.53
N GLY A 186 8.65 7.69 -13.14
CA GLY A 186 8.15 6.59 -13.97
C GLY A 186 7.44 5.49 -13.20
N GLY A 187 7.27 5.61 -11.87
CA GLY A 187 6.39 4.73 -11.10
C GLY A 187 6.98 3.38 -10.74
N THR A 188 8.29 3.26 -10.54
CA THR A 188 8.90 2.02 -10.03
C THR A 188 9.39 2.16 -8.60
N LEU A 189 9.20 1.12 -7.79
CA LEU A 189 9.58 1.10 -6.38
C LEU A 189 11.09 1.24 -6.19
N GLN A 190 11.50 2.17 -5.34
CA GLN A 190 12.87 2.28 -4.86
C GLN A 190 13.06 1.49 -3.56
N SER A 191 12.20 1.71 -2.59
CA SER A 191 12.15 1.01 -1.30
C SER A 191 10.81 1.27 -0.60
N ALA A 192 10.58 0.56 0.49
CA ALA A 192 9.45 0.80 1.37
C ALA A 192 9.87 0.75 2.84
N SER A 193 9.02 1.26 3.73
CA SER A 193 9.18 1.14 5.18
C SER A 193 7.83 1.05 5.88
N ILE A 194 7.81 0.39 7.03
CA ILE A 194 6.62 0.28 7.90
C ILE A 194 6.98 0.83 9.27
N GLY A 195 6.00 1.44 9.92
CA GLY A 195 6.09 1.97 11.28
C GLY A 195 6.31 3.47 11.32
N ASP A 196 6.15 4.02 12.53
CA ASP A 196 6.25 5.44 12.77
C ASP A 196 7.65 5.98 12.50
N LEU A 197 7.70 7.09 11.80
CA LEU A 197 8.93 7.82 11.48
C LEU A 197 8.89 9.22 12.06
N THR A 198 10.00 9.67 12.61
CA THR A 198 10.19 11.08 12.92
C THR A 198 10.39 11.89 11.63
N VAL A 199 10.20 13.22 11.71
CA VAL A 199 10.50 14.14 10.58
C VAL A 199 11.92 13.94 10.04
N ALA A 200 12.90 13.71 10.91
CA ALA A 200 14.28 13.49 10.50
C ALA A 200 14.45 12.16 9.74
N GLN A 201 13.81 11.09 10.21
CA GLN A 201 13.87 9.78 9.56
C GLN A 201 13.18 9.79 8.19
N LEU A 202 11.95 10.33 8.12
CA LEU A 202 11.25 10.44 6.84
C LEU A 202 12.01 11.35 5.86
N SER A 203 12.58 12.47 6.32
CA SER A 203 13.45 13.31 5.49
C SER A 203 14.68 12.54 4.99
N GLY A 204 15.29 11.70 5.83
CA GLY A 204 16.41 10.85 5.42
C GLY A 204 16.04 9.87 4.31
N HIS A 205 14.84 9.28 4.35
CA HIS A 205 14.33 8.43 3.26
C HIS A 205 14.10 9.23 1.97
N VAL A 206 13.56 10.43 2.07
CA VAL A 206 13.37 11.33 0.92
C VAL A 206 14.71 11.70 0.28
N GLU A 207 15.72 12.04 1.08
CA GLU A 207 17.07 12.36 0.59
C GLU A 207 17.75 11.15 -0.08
N ALA A 208 17.54 9.94 0.49
CA ALA A 208 18.03 8.71 -0.10
C ALA A 208 17.38 8.45 -1.46
N LEU A 209 16.06 8.68 -1.57
CA LEU A 209 15.30 8.57 -2.83
C LEU A 209 15.85 9.56 -3.87
N LEU A 210 16.01 10.82 -3.53
CA LEU A 210 16.55 11.85 -4.43
C LEU A 210 17.96 11.48 -4.94
N LYS A 211 18.83 11.04 -4.03
CA LYS A 211 20.18 10.57 -4.39
C LYS A 211 20.16 9.34 -5.29
N ALA A 212 19.26 8.41 -5.05
CA ALA A 212 19.11 7.21 -5.87
C ALA A 212 18.59 7.55 -7.27
N THR A 213 17.65 8.50 -7.39
CA THR A 213 17.11 9.01 -8.66
C THR A 213 18.22 9.64 -9.50
N THR A 214 19.01 10.57 -8.94
CA THR A 214 20.12 11.21 -9.66
C THR A 214 21.15 10.21 -10.18
N ARG A 215 21.41 9.14 -9.41
CA ARG A 215 22.33 8.08 -9.87
C ARG A 215 21.74 7.25 -11.01
N ALA A 216 20.43 6.98 -10.99
CA ALA A 216 19.77 6.21 -12.02
C ALA A 216 19.66 6.98 -13.35
N GLU A 217 19.59 8.30 -13.32
CA GLU A 217 19.60 9.17 -14.50
C GLU A 217 20.99 9.32 -15.13
N ALA A 218 22.05 9.09 -14.34
CA ALA A 218 23.45 9.21 -14.80
C ALA A 218 24.03 7.89 -15.36
N SER A 219 23.30 6.79 -15.29
CA SER A 219 23.72 5.45 -15.72
C SER A 219 23.07 5.02 -17.03
#